data_5f0b775f9622448eccc2c19de1c36b01
#
_entry.id   5f0b775f9622448eccc2c19de1c36b01
#
_cell.length_a   1.000
_cell.length_b   1.000
_cell.length_c   1.000
_cell.angle_alpha   90.00
_cell.angle_beta   90.00
_cell.angle_gamma   90.00
#
_symmetry.space_group_name_H-M   'P 1'
#
loop_
_entity.id
_entity.type
_entity.pdbx_description
1 polymer ?
#
loop_
_entity_poly.entity_id
_entity_poly.type
_entity_poly.pdbx_seq_one_letter_code
_entity_poly.pdbx_strand_id
1 'polypeptide(L)'
;MTEEDRDEQFYRDTESVAFAKLDDHQLSLLEPIAQRRNLKRGDVLFKVGQRNLGLTIVLRGEIDVFEQRDGTEYVLATAHERDFIGDVSMLQGTSALATARITSDEAEILHVPASELRRALAEIPAVSKTIVDALIMRRRRLRRDREFAGFRVLAQSDDRYGHQIDDFLDKNHVPHRFIDFASEQGQGLSQRLHLTSRDLPTLIAATGSPLRRPSLREVAQVAGLLRPLARENETEILSDLTIVGAGPAGLAAAVYAASEGLNTVILESYAPGGQAGSSSLIENFFGFPTGINGGYLTWLAQLQAYRFGAKFSTPSQVLSLNYNGDSEYRACIEIEGCPATLRAKAVLIATGADYRRLEAENRERFEGVGVYYAATALEGQICRNETVVVVGSGNSAGQAAMFLSDGAKKVLLVIRGDDITKKMSDYLARRVQAQPNIEILYRTEVRKMFGDQRLEQVELENAKTGERQTVKTPAVFSMIGARPCTEWLPPEIERDEKGFIKTGADVAEAPAWRENERRPAPLETSLPGIFAAGDVRSGSVKRCAAAVGEGGMAVAGIHMSLASRRNGSPSKTSQQRTNRG
;
A
#
# COMPACT_ATOMS: atom_id res chain seq x y z
N MET A 1 29.28 -8.13 -10.62
CA MET A 1 28.00 -8.76 -11.01
C MET A 1 27.16 -7.68 -11.62
N THR A 2 26.87 -7.78 -12.91
CA THR A 2 26.02 -6.83 -13.65
C THR A 2 24.58 -6.90 -13.14
N GLU A 3 23.73 -5.98 -13.57
CA GLU A 3 22.29 -6.04 -13.24
C GLU A 3 21.65 -7.27 -13.90
N GLU A 4 22.06 -7.63 -15.10
CA GLU A 4 21.65 -8.85 -15.80
C GLU A 4 22.05 -10.12 -15.06
N ASP A 5 23.29 -10.21 -14.55
CA ASP A 5 23.72 -11.35 -13.72
C ASP A 5 22.83 -11.53 -12.48
N ARG A 6 22.43 -10.40 -11.84
CA ARG A 6 21.54 -10.45 -10.67
C ARG A 6 20.12 -10.88 -11.03
N ASP A 7 19.63 -10.50 -12.19
CA ASP A 7 18.31 -10.90 -12.67
C ASP A 7 18.30 -12.39 -13.00
N GLU A 8 19.29 -12.90 -13.74
CA GLU A 8 19.40 -14.33 -14.01
C GLU A 8 19.52 -15.16 -12.73
N GLN A 9 20.32 -14.72 -11.77
CA GLN A 9 20.44 -15.40 -10.47
C GLN A 9 19.09 -15.42 -9.75
N PHE A 10 18.39 -14.29 -9.70
CA PHE A 10 17.05 -14.22 -9.09
C PHE A 10 16.06 -15.19 -9.75
N TYR A 11 16.02 -15.29 -11.08
CA TYR A 11 15.12 -16.22 -11.78
C TYR A 11 15.46 -17.67 -11.47
N ARG A 12 16.74 -18.04 -11.43
CA ARG A 12 17.19 -19.38 -11.03
C ARG A 12 16.80 -19.73 -9.60
N ASP A 13 17.09 -18.84 -8.66
CA ASP A 13 16.85 -19.08 -7.22
C ASP A 13 15.37 -19.15 -6.87
N THR A 14 14.51 -18.56 -7.68
CA THR A 14 13.07 -18.48 -7.41
C THR A 14 12.22 -19.44 -8.24
N GLU A 15 12.81 -20.19 -9.17
CA GLU A 15 12.11 -21.10 -10.10
C GLU A 15 11.26 -22.13 -9.36
N SER A 16 11.88 -22.87 -8.43
CA SER A 16 11.21 -23.94 -7.68
C SER A 16 10.04 -23.46 -6.81
N VAL A 17 10.08 -22.20 -6.36
CA VAL A 17 9.00 -21.60 -5.57
C VAL A 17 7.90 -21.07 -6.48
N ALA A 18 8.27 -20.36 -7.56
CA ALA A 18 7.31 -19.77 -8.49
C ALA A 18 6.49 -20.85 -9.22
N PHE A 19 7.10 -21.98 -9.55
CA PHE A 19 6.49 -23.09 -10.28
C PHE A 19 6.44 -24.37 -9.43
N ALA A 20 6.11 -24.20 -8.14
CA ALA A 20 5.87 -25.33 -7.23
C ALA A 20 4.71 -26.18 -7.73
N LYS A 21 4.88 -27.50 -7.64
CA LYS A 21 3.84 -28.49 -7.95
C LYS A 21 3.09 -28.91 -6.69
N LEU A 22 1.80 -29.20 -6.82
CA LEU A 22 1.00 -29.76 -5.73
C LEU A 22 1.25 -31.27 -5.61
N ASP A 23 1.43 -31.74 -4.38
CA ASP A 23 1.50 -33.14 -4.07
C ASP A 23 0.12 -33.81 -3.98
N ASP A 24 0.09 -35.16 -3.86
CA ASP A 24 -1.17 -35.92 -3.81
C ASP A 24 -2.03 -35.56 -2.60
N HIS A 25 -1.39 -35.25 -1.46
CA HIS A 25 -2.10 -34.83 -0.26
C HIS A 25 -2.77 -33.46 -0.46
N GLN A 26 -2.05 -32.49 -1.02
CA GLN A 26 -2.58 -31.15 -1.30
C GLN A 26 -3.71 -31.21 -2.33
N LEU A 27 -3.58 -32.04 -3.37
CA LEU A 27 -4.65 -32.27 -4.35
C LEU A 27 -5.89 -32.85 -3.68
N SER A 28 -5.75 -33.88 -2.84
CA SER A 28 -6.88 -34.51 -2.12
C SER A 28 -7.64 -33.53 -1.22
N LEU A 29 -6.96 -32.52 -0.65
CA LEU A 29 -7.58 -31.48 0.17
C LEU A 29 -8.36 -30.45 -0.67
N LEU A 30 -8.00 -30.27 -1.92
CA LEU A 30 -8.66 -29.32 -2.85
C LEU A 30 -9.79 -29.96 -3.66
N GLU A 31 -9.74 -31.24 -3.95
CA GLU A 31 -10.77 -31.95 -4.74
C GLU A 31 -12.22 -31.72 -4.25
N PRO A 32 -12.53 -31.76 -2.94
CA PRO A 32 -13.91 -31.59 -2.46
C PRO A 32 -14.53 -30.22 -2.76
N ILE A 33 -13.69 -29.20 -2.98
CA ILE A 33 -14.11 -27.81 -3.24
C ILE A 33 -13.85 -27.38 -4.69
N ALA A 34 -13.34 -28.27 -5.52
CA ALA A 34 -13.00 -28.04 -6.90
C ALA A 34 -14.02 -28.64 -7.87
N GLN A 35 -14.06 -28.09 -9.07
CA GLN A 35 -14.81 -28.62 -10.21
C GLN A 35 -13.86 -29.27 -11.19
N ARG A 36 -14.04 -30.55 -11.46
CA ARG A 36 -13.27 -31.26 -12.50
C ARG A 36 -13.87 -30.93 -13.87
N ARG A 37 -13.01 -30.55 -14.83
CA ARG A 37 -13.41 -30.15 -16.19
C ARG A 37 -12.49 -30.82 -17.21
N ASN A 38 -13.09 -31.30 -18.31
CA ASN A 38 -12.39 -31.77 -19.49
C ASN A 38 -12.49 -30.70 -20.57
N LEU A 39 -11.38 -30.32 -21.14
CA LEU A 39 -11.22 -29.22 -22.06
C LEU A 39 -10.42 -29.68 -23.29
N LYS A 40 -10.52 -28.92 -24.40
CA LYS A 40 -9.87 -29.24 -25.68
C LYS A 40 -8.92 -28.14 -26.09
N ARG A 41 -8.03 -28.43 -27.02
CA ARG A 41 -7.13 -27.45 -27.63
C ARG A 41 -7.88 -26.19 -28.08
N GLY A 42 -7.39 -25.04 -27.68
CA GLY A 42 -7.96 -23.73 -27.95
C GLY A 42 -8.97 -23.22 -26.94
N ASP A 43 -9.48 -24.05 -26.01
CA ASP A 43 -10.35 -23.58 -24.94
C ASP A 43 -9.61 -22.57 -24.04
N VAL A 44 -10.26 -21.43 -23.79
CA VAL A 44 -9.72 -20.34 -22.98
C VAL A 44 -10.23 -20.46 -21.55
N LEU A 45 -9.33 -20.54 -20.59
CA LEU A 45 -9.67 -20.60 -19.15
C LEU A 45 -10.08 -19.25 -18.60
N PHE A 46 -9.28 -18.24 -18.91
CA PHE A 46 -9.57 -16.83 -18.61
C PHE A 46 -8.81 -15.92 -19.59
N LYS A 47 -9.30 -14.70 -19.69
CA LYS A 47 -8.71 -13.64 -20.54
C LYS A 47 -8.10 -12.53 -19.67
N VAL A 48 -7.10 -11.85 -20.23
CA VAL A 48 -6.57 -10.59 -19.68
C VAL A 48 -7.73 -9.63 -19.36
N GLY A 49 -7.66 -8.95 -18.22
CA GLY A 49 -8.72 -8.04 -17.73
C GLY A 49 -9.86 -8.72 -16.98
N GLN A 50 -10.02 -10.05 -17.06
CA GLN A 50 -11.04 -10.78 -16.30
C GLN A 50 -10.75 -10.76 -14.80
N ARG A 51 -11.81 -10.64 -13.98
CA ARG A 51 -11.72 -10.56 -12.50
C ARG A 51 -12.28 -11.81 -11.84
N ASN A 52 -12.02 -11.92 -10.54
CA ASN A 52 -12.52 -13.01 -9.68
C ASN A 52 -12.12 -14.40 -10.19
N LEU A 53 -10.89 -14.55 -10.59
CA LEU A 53 -10.35 -15.80 -11.06
C LEU A 53 -10.22 -16.80 -9.92
N GLY A 54 -10.64 -18.05 -10.19
CA GLY A 54 -10.33 -19.20 -9.35
C GLY A 54 -8.98 -19.80 -9.69
N LEU A 55 -8.49 -20.70 -8.84
CA LEU A 55 -7.27 -21.48 -9.09
C LEU A 55 -7.57 -22.59 -10.07
N THR A 56 -6.73 -22.73 -11.09
CA THR A 56 -6.79 -23.88 -12.03
C THR A 56 -5.58 -24.77 -11.84
N ILE A 57 -5.80 -26.04 -11.59
CA ILE A 57 -4.76 -27.07 -11.42
C ILE A 57 -4.82 -28.03 -12.60
N VAL A 58 -3.69 -28.34 -13.20
CA VAL A 58 -3.59 -29.25 -14.34
C VAL A 58 -3.48 -30.68 -13.82
N LEU A 59 -4.44 -31.55 -14.17
CA LEU A 59 -4.37 -32.97 -13.90
C LEU A 59 -3.75 -33.73 -15.08
N ARG A 60 -4.03 -33.27 -16.30
CA ARG A 60 -3.49 -33.84 -17.53
C ARG A 60 -3.51 -32.79 -18.63
N GLY A 61 -2.53 -32.82 -19.54
CA GLY A 61 -2.42 -31.88 -20.67
C GLY A 61 -1.53 -30.69 -20.37
N GLU A 62 -1.64 -29.67 -21.20
CA GLU A 62 -0.79 -28.47 -21.17
C GLU A 62 -1.61 -27.20 -21.36
N ILE A 63 -1.20 -26.14 -20.66
CA ILE A 63 -1.88 -24.85 -20.67
C ILE A 63 -0.83 -23.75 -20.78
N ASP A 64 -0.93 -22.91 -21.82
CA ASP A 64 -0.12 -21.72 -21.95
C ASP A 64 -0.76 -20.52 -21.28
N VAL A 65 0.05 -19.79 -20.51
CA VAL A 65 -0.23 -18.47 -20.00
C VAL A 65 0.56 -17.48 -20.86
N PHE A 66 -0.12 -16.61 -21.57
CA PHE A 66 0.51 -15.69 -22.51
C PHE A 66 -0.05 -14.27 -22.42
N GLU A 67 0.76 -13.30 -22.83
CA GLU A 67 0.32 -11.93 -23.08
C GLU A 67 0.27 -11.65 -24.59
N GLN A 68 -0.53 -10.65 -24.97
CA GLN A 68 -0.62 -10.20 -26.34
C GLN A 68 0.07 -8.84 -26.47
N ARG A 69 1.16 -8.80 -27.25
CA ARG A 69 1.88 -7.57 -27.58
C ARG A 69 1.79 -7.34 -29.08
N ASP A 70 1.25 -6.21 -29.48
CA ASP A 70 1.26 -5.76 -30.87
C ASP A 70 0.72 -6.81 -31.88
N GLY A 71 -0.25 -7.61 -31.43
CA GLY A 71 -0.84 -8.70 -32.23
C GLY A 71 -0.09 -10.03 -32.16
N THR A 72 1.04 -10.09 -31.48
CA THR A 72 1.84 -11.32 -31.28
C THR A 72 1.63 -11.88 -29.90
N GLU A 73 1.49 -13.19 -29.77
CA GLU A 73 1.40 -13.91 -28.51
C GLU A 73 2.80 -14.23 -27.98
N TYR A 74 3.05 -13.87 -26.72
CA TYR A 74 4.27 -14.17 -25.98
C TYR A 74 3.94 -15.06 -24.80
N VAL A 75 4.42 -16.31 -24.83
CA VAL A 75 4.21 -17.28 -23.76
C VAL A 75 5.05 -16.89 -22.54
N LEU A 76 4.39 -16.65 -21.41
CA LEU A 76 5.02 -16.35 -20.13
C LEU A 76 5.35 -17.61 -19.34
N ALA A 77 4.50 -18.63 -19.44
CA ALA A 77 4.70 -19.92 -18.81
C ALA A 77 3.79 -20.99 -19.46
N THR A 78 4.26 -22.23 -19.51
CA THR A 78 3.46 -23.41 -19.84
C THR A 78 3.27 -24.24 -18.57
N ALA A 79 2.03 -24.51 -18.21
CA ALA A 79 1.67 -25.33 -17.06
C ALA A 79 1.45 -26.78 -17.50
N HIS A 80 2.07 -27.71 -16.79
CA HIS A 80 2.02 -29.16 -16.98
C HIS A 80 1.30 -29.85 -15.80
N GLU A 81 1.25 -31.16 -15.81
CA GLU A 81 0.64 -31.96 -14.76
C GLU A 81 1.15 -31.57 -13.36
N ARG A 82 0.19 -31.35 -12.44
CA ARG A 82 0.35 -30.90 -11.05
C ARG A 82 0.75 -29.44 -10.88
N ASP A 83 0.97 -28.71 -11.98
CA ASP A 83 1.10 -27.26 -11.93
C ASP A 83 -0.26 -26.60 -11.69
N PHE A 84 -0.23 -25.42 -11.13
CA PHE A 84 -1.41 -24.58 -10.99
C PHE A 84 -1.18 -23.22 -11.61
N ILE A 85 -2.25 -22.60 -12.12
CA ILE A 85 -2.21 -21.32 -12.80
C ILE A 85 -2.79 -20.25 -11.90
N GLY A 86 -2.11 -19.13 -11.80
CA GLY A 86 -2.54 -17.94 -11.07
C GLY A 86 -1.40 -17.05 -10.61
N ASP A 87 -1.79 -15.87 -10.16
CA ASP A 87 -0.92 -14.92 -9.48
C ASP A 87 -1.69 -14.23 -8.33
N VAL A 88 -1.10 -13.26 -7.66
CA VAL A 88 -1.74 -12.56 -6.52
C VAL A 88 -3.07 -11.88 -6.86
N SER A 89 -3.40 -11.66 -8.15
CA SER A 89 -4.70 -11.12 -8.55
C SER A 89 -5.88 -11.98 -8.08
N MET A 90 -5.66 -13.29 -7.93
CA MET A 90 -6.67 -14.22 -7.38
C MET A 90 -6.98 -13.95 -5.91
N LEU A 91 -5.98 -13.61 -5.10
CA LEU A 91 -6.16 -13.20 -3.71
C LEU A 91 -6.79 -11.82 -3.62
N GLN A 92 -6.24 -10.90 -4.39
CA GLN A 92 -6.67 -9.50 -4.40
C GLN A 92 -8.00 -9.30 -5.14
N GLY A 93 -8.42 -10.22 -6.04
CA GLY A 93 -9.58 -10.07 -6.93
C GLY A 93 -9.39 -8.94 -7.96
N THR A 94 -8.14 -8.58 -8.27
CA THR A 94 -7.77 -7.66 -9.34
C THR A 94 -7.90 -8.30 -10.71
N SER A 95 -7.64 -7.55 -11.77
CA SER A 95 -7.75 -8.05 -13.15
C SER A 95 -6.60 -8.99 -13.50
N ALA A 96 -6.87 -10.03 -14.30
CA ALA A 96 -5.85 -10.88 -14.91
C ALA A 96 -4.92 -10.07 -15.80
N LEU A 97 -3.62 -10.32 -15.71
CA LEU A 97 -2.59 -9.64 -16.52
C LEU A 97 -2.26 -10.40 -17.80
N ALA A 98 -2.69 -11.66 -17.89
CA ALA A 98 -2.42 -12.55 -19.03
C ALA A 98 -3.67 -13.38 -19.37
N THR A 99 -3.63 -14.08 -20.49
CA THR A 99 -4.65 -15.03 -20.92
C THR A 99 -4.12 -16.44 -20.74
N ALA A 100 -4.98 -17.40 -20.37
CA ALA A 100 -4.62 -18.82 -20.28
C ALA A 100 -5.46 -19.66 -21.23
N ARG A 101 -4.80 -20.54 -22.02
CA ARG A 101 -5.44 -21.35 -23.06
C ARG A 101 -4.85 -22.75 -23.09
N ILE A 102 -5.71 -23.75 -23.38
CA ILE A 102 -5.31 -25.15 -23.56
C ILE A 102 -4.51 -25.30 -24.87
N THR A 103 -3.33 -25.94 -24.80
CA THR A 103 -2.45 -26.16 -25.94
C THR A 103 -2.29 -27.63 -26.34
N SER A 104 -2.54 -28.56 -25.40
CA SER A 104 -2.66 -30.00 -25.71
C SER A 104 -4.00 -30.32 -26.40
N ASP A 105 -4.12 -31.47 -27.08
CA ASP A 105 -5.37 -31.88 -27.76
C ASP A 105 -6.53 -32.03 -26.78
N GLU A 106 -6.25 -32.61 -25.61
CA GLU A 106 -7.15 -32.72 -24.46
C GLU A 106 -6.43 -32.29 -23.18
N ALA A 107 -7.18 -31.69 -22.24
CA ALA A 107 -6.72 -31.36 -20.91
C ALA A 107 -7.79 -31.68 -19.88
N GLU A 108 -7.35 -32.18 -18.73
CA GLU A 108 -8.18 -32.37 -17.54
C GLU A 108 -7.68 -31.46 -16.43
N ILE A 109 -8.59 -30.66 -15.85
CA ILE A 109 -8.25 -29.68 -14.82
C ILE A 109 -9.16 -29.82 -13.59
N LEU A 110 -8.64 -29.36 -12.44
CA LEU A 110 -9.43 -28.99 -11.27
C LEU A 110 -9.53 -27.47 -11.20
N HIS A 111 -10.75 -26.95 -11.18
CA HIS A 111 -11.00 -25.52 -11.01
C HIS A 111 -11.59 -25.25 -9.63
N VAL A 112 -10.83 -24.55 -8.77
CA VAL A 112 -11.27 -24.10 -7.43
C VAL A 112 -11.83 -22.68 -7.58
N PRO A 113 -13.13 -22.43 -7.35
CA PRO A 113 -13.72 -21.09 -7.45
C PRO A 113 -13.05 -20.09 -6.49
N ALA A 114 -13.02 -18.79 -6.84
CA ALA A 114 -12.33 -17.77 -6.06
C ALA A 114 -12.80 -17.66 -4.59
N SER A 115 -14.09 -17.91 -4.31
CA SER A 115 -14.64 -17.93 -2.94
C SER A 115 -14.07 -19.09 -2.13
N GLU A 116 -14.07 -20.29 -2.72
CA GLU A 116 -13.57 -21.51 -2.11
C GLU A 116 -12.05 -21.45 -1.92
N LEU A 117 -11.33 -20.91 -2.90
CA LEU A 117 -9.88 -20.69 -2.82
C LEU A 117 -9.51 -19.86 -1.59
N ARG A 118 -10.16 -18.70 -1.40
CA ARG A 118 -9.87 -17.84 -0.24
C ARG A 118 -10.11 -18.57 1.09
N ARG A 119 -11.20 -19.34 1.19
CA ARG A 119 -11.49 -20.15 2.36
C ARG A 119 -10.41 -21.23 2.58
N ALA A 120 -10.06 -21.98 1.55
CA ALA A 120 -9.03 -23.02 1.62
C ALA A 120 -7.66 -22.46 2.04
N LEU A 121 -7.26 -21.29 1.49
CA LEU A 121 -6.01 -20.65 1.87
C LEU A 121 -6.01 -20.13 3.32
N ALA A 122 -7.16 -19.81 3.91
CA ALA A 122 -7.27 -19.46 5.32
C ALA A 122 -7.24 -20.68 6.23
N GLU A 123 -7.91 -21.78 5.84
CA GLU A 123 -8.20 -22.94 6.70
C GLU A 123 -7.22 -24.10 6.52
N ILE A 124 -6.52 -24.23 5.37
CA ILE A 124 -5.66 -25.38 5.03
C ILE A 124 -4.19 -24.96 4.92
N PRO A 125 -3.39 -25.01 6.01
CA PRO A 125 -2.01 -24.51 6.01
C PRO A 125 -1.09 -25.16 4.96
N ALA A 126 -1.22 -26.48 4.73
CA ALA A 126 -0.39 -27.22 3.77
C ALA A 126 -0.57 -26.69 2.33
N VAL A 127 -1.80 -26.41 1.93
CA VAL A 127 -2.15 -25.84 0.62
C VAL A 127 -1.76 -24.37 0.56
N SER A 128 -2.09 -23.63 1.62
CA SER A 128 -1.88 -22.20 1.71
C SER A 128 -0.43 -21.80 1.49
N LYS A 129 0.51 -22.47 2.16
CA LYS A 129 1.94 -22.16 2.05
C LYS A 129 2.43 -22.25 0.60
N THR A 130 2.22 -23.39 -0.03
CA THR A 130 2.69 -23.66 -1.40
C THR A 130 2.10 -22.67 -2.41
N ILE A 131 0.79 -22.47 -2.35
CA ILE A 131 0.10 -21.60 -3.32
C ILE A 131 0.46 -20.14 -3.10
N VAL A 132 0.40 -19.63 -1.86
CA VAL A 132 0.65 -18.20 -1.59
C VAL A 132 2.10 -17.84 -1.91
N ASP A 133 3.08 -18.67 -1.53
CA ASP A 133 4.49 -18.44 -1.84
C ASP A 133 4.73 -18.38 -3.36
N ALA A 134 4.11 -19.29 -4.12
CA ALA A 134 4.20 -19.30 -5.58
C ALA A 134 3.56 -18.05 -6.21
N LEU A 135 2.34 -17.66 -5.78
CA LEU A 135 1.66 -16.48 -6.30
C LEU A 135 2.47 -15.19 -6.04
N ILE A 136 3.04 -15.03 -4.84
CA ILE A 136 3.93 -13.92 -4.48
C ILE A 136 5.15 -13.91 -5.41
N MET A 137 5.79 -15.07 -5.59
CA MET A 137 7.01 -15.15 -6.38
C MET A 137 6.76 -14.90 -7.87
N ARG A 138 5.66 -15.40 -8.43
CA ARG A 138 5.23 -15.11 -9.80
C ARG A 138 5.04 -13.60 -10.02
N ARG A 139 4.37 -12.89 -9.11
CA ARG A 139 4.20 -11.43 -9.21
C ARG A 139 5.54 -10.70 -9.14
N ARG A 140 6.46 -11.13 -8.28
CA ARG A 140 7.81 -10.55 -8.21
C ARG A 140 8.59 -10.75 -9.51
N ARG A 141 8.48 -11.93 -10.12
CA ARG A 141 9.11 -12.24 -11.43
C ARG A 141 8.53 -11.35 -12.52
N LEU A 142 7.21 -11.26 -12.64
CA LEU A 142 6.55 -10.39 -13.64
C LEU A 142 6.93 -8.90 -13.50
N ARG A 143 7.06 -8.40 -12.27
CA ARG A 143 7.48 -7.00 -12.06
C ARG A 143 8.94 -6.75 -12.45
N ARG A 144 9.77 -7.76 -12.34
CA ARG A 144 11.20 -7.70 -12.69
C ARG A 144 11.48 -7.98 -14.16
N ASP A 145 10.60 -8.72 -14.79
CA ASP A 145 10.72 -9.08 -16.21
C ASP A 145 10.61 -7.83 -17.08
N ARG A 146 11.73 -7.47 -17.72
CA ARG A 146 11.84 -6.30 -18.59
C ARG A 146 11.07 -6.47 -19.91
N GLU A 147 10.76 -7.69 -20.27
CA GLU A 147 10.01 -7.99 -21.49
C GLU A 147 8.49 -7.99 -21.25
N PHE A 148 8.04 -8.24 -20.01
CA PHE A 148 6.60 -8.24 -19.70
C PHE A 148 6.00 -6.85 -19.92
N ALA A 149 5.03 -6.72 -20.81
CA ALA A 149 4.44 -5.44 -21.16
C ALA A 149 3.50 -4.91 -20.06
N GLY A 150 2.64 -5.75 -19.51
CA GLY A 150 1.68 -5.36 -18.50
C GLY A 150 0.90 -4.08 -18.84
N PHE A 151 0.81 -3.17 -17.89
CA PHE A 151 0.36 -1.81 -18.14
C PHE A 151 1.52 -0.94 -18.62
N ARG A 152 1.23 0.06 -19.48
CA ARG A 152 2.25 0.98 -20.00
C ARG A 152 1.80 2.41 -19.81
N VAL A 153 2.60 3.22 -19.15
CA VAL A 153 2.39 4.66 -18.96
C VAL A 153 3.20 5.38 -20.03
N LEU A 154 2.53 5.92 -21.05
CA LEU A 154 3.14 6.71 -22.10
C LEU A 154 3.04 8.18 -21.71
N ALA A 155 4.17 8.85 -21.46
CA ALA A 155 4.24 10.24 -21.04
C ALA A 155 5.54 10.88 -21.52
N GLN A 156 5.64 12.21 -21.42
CA GLN A 156 6.94 12.87 -21.58
C GLN A 156 7.81 12.57 -20.34
N SER A 157 9.13 12.54 -20.52
CA SER A 157 10.08 12.23 -19.45
C SER A 157 10.02 13.20 -18.25
N ASP A 158 9.51 14.41 -18.45
CA ASP A 158 9.31 15.46 -17.47
C ASP A 158 7.85 15.66 -17.03
N ASP A 159 6.91 14.82 -17.54
CA ASP A 159 5.49 14.91 -17.18
C ASP A 159 5.25 14.46 -15.74
N ARG A 160 4.99 15.43 -14.88
CA ARG A 160 4.72 15.20 -13.45
C ARG A 160 3.54 14.27 -13.22
N TYR A 161 2.49 14.40 -14.02
CA TYR A 161 1.30 13.55 -13.83
C TYR A 161 1.51 12.14 -14.38
N GLY A 162 2.28 11.98 -15.45
CA GLY A 162 2.74 10.68 -15.93
C GLY A 162 3.53 9.92 -14.86
N HIS A 163 4.47 10.60 -14.19
CA HIS A 163 5.20 10.02 -13.05
C HIS A 163 4.32 9.73 -11.83
N GLN A 164 3.26 10.51 -11.60
CA GLN A 164 2.30 10.21 -10.54
C GLN A 164 1.51 8.93 -10.81
N ILE A 165 1.14 8.67 -12.06
CA ILE A 165 0.50 7.41 -12.48
C ILE A 165 1.46 6.23 -12.31
N ASP A 166 2.73 6.41 -12.72
CA ASP A 166 3.79 5.41 -12.56
C ASP A 166 4.00 5.04 -11.09
N ASP A 167 4.20 6.02 -10.20
CA ASP A 167 4.33 5.84 -8.75
C ASP A 167 3.09 5.18 -8.13
N PHE A 168 1.89 5.56 -8.58
CA PHE A 168 0.65 4.95 -8.12
C PHE A 168 0.58 3.46 -8.47
N LEU A 169 0.94 3.08 -9.69
CA LEU A 169 0.96 1.68 -10.12
C LEU A 169 2.06 0.89 -9.41
N ASP A 170 3.25 1.48 -9.23
CA ASP A 170 4.36 0.84 -8.52
C ASP A 170 4.02 0.54 -7.06
N LYS A 171 3.50 1.53 -6.32
CA LYS A 171 3.09 1.38 -4.93
C LYS A 171 1.93 0.41 -4.71
N ASN A 172 1.07 0.25 -5.72
CA ASN A 172 -0.01 -0.75 -5.71
C ASN A 172 0.43 -2.12 -6.26
N HIS A 173 1.73 -2.31 -6.51
CA HIS A 173 2.32 -3.56 -7.01
C HIS A 173 1.71 -4.07 -8.34
N VAL A 174 1.26 -3.14 -9.18
CA VAL A 174 0.76 -3.43 -10.53
C VAL A 174 1.95 -3.50 -11.48
N PRO A 175 2.18 -4.61 -12.20
CA PRO A 175 3.22 -4.67 -13.22
C PRO A 175 2.96 -3.68 -14.35
N HIS A 176 3.88 -2.77 -14.58
CA HIS A 176 3.78 -1.71 -15.57
C HIS A 176 5.15 -1.25 -16.07
N ARG A 177 5.15 -0.44 -17.14
CA ARG A 177 6.33 0.20 -17.72
C ARG A 177 6.05 1.67 -17.99
N PHE A 178 6.98 2.53 -17.59
CA PHE A 178 7.00 3.91 -18.05
C PHE A 178 7.72 3.97 -19.42
N ILE A 179 7.09 4.59 -20.41
CA ILE A 179 7.61 4.74 -21.76
C ILE A 179 7.67 6.23 -22.07
N ASP A 180 8.88 6.73 -22.31
CA ASP A 180 9.04 8.10 -22.77
C ASP A 180 8.46 8.26 -24.18
N PHE A 181 7.55 9.21 -24.33
CA PHE A 181 6.92 9.54 -25.61
C PHE A 181 7.93 9.89 -26.69
N ALA A 182 9.07 10.51 -26.35
CA ALA A 182 10.11 10.90 -27.31
C ALA A 182 10.99 9.71 -27.76
N SER A 183 10.97 8.57 -27.02
CA SER A 183 11.73 7.39 -27.37
C SER A 183 11.23 6.73 -28.66
N GLU A 184 12.07 5.92 -29.31
CA GLU A 184 11.68 5.13 -30.49
C GLU A 184 10.47 4.23 -30.19
N GLN A 185 10.46 3.58 -29.03
CA GLN A 185 9.35 2.76 -28.56
C GLN A 185 8.08 3.58 -28.36
N GLY A 186 8.19 4.78 -27.76
CA GLY A 186 7.08 5.70 -27.54
C GLY A 186 6.47 6.20 -28.84
N GLN A 187 7.29 6.58 -29.81
CA GLN A 187 6.85 7.02 -31.13
C GLN A 187 6.16 5.89 -31.90
N GLY A 188 6.73 4.69 -31.92
CA GLY A 188 6.12 3.52 -32.55
C GLY A 188 4.77 3.16 -31.96
N LEU A 189 4.64 3.24 -30.61
CA LEU A 189 3.41 2.97 -29.89
C LEU A 189 2.35 4.04 -30.18
N SER A 190 2.76 5.32 -30.23
CA SER A 190 1.89 6.46 -30.53
C SER A 190 1.32 6.39 -31.94
N GLN A 191 2.13 6.03 -32.91
CA GLN A 191 1.67 5.86 -34.30
C GLN A 191 0.61 4.74 -34.41
N ARG A 192 0.84 3.58 -33.79
CA ARG A 192 -0.10 2.46 -33.83
C ARG A 192 -1.43 2.73 -33.14
N LEU A 193 -1.40 3.49 -32.03
CA LEU A 193 -2.59 3.81 -31.24
C LEU A 193 -3.21 5.16 -31.61
N HIS A 194 -2.69 5.83 -32.65
CA HIS A 194 -3.12 7.17 -33.08
C HIS A 194 -3.14 8.19 -31.94
N LEU A 195 -2.04 8.23 -31.15
CA LEU A 195 -1.86 9.14 -30.02
C LEU A 195 -0.99 10.32 -30.42
N THR A 196 -1.31 11.47 -29.83
CA THR A 196 -0.57 12.74 -30.00
C THR A 196 -0.09 13.25 -28.63
N SER A 197 0.76 14.27 -28.60
CA SER A 197 1.19 14.90 -27.36
C SER A 197 0.03 15.48 -26.52
N ARG A 198 -1.14 15.74 -27.11
CA ARG A 198 -2.33 16.22 -26.42
C ARG A 198 -3.05 15.12 -25.62
N ASP A 199 -2.79 13.87 -25.94
CA ASP A 199 -3.40 12.70 -25.31
C ASP A 199 -2.63 12.23 -24.07
N LEU A 200 -1.44 12.84 -23.80
CA LEU A 200 -0.56 12.46 -22.70
C LEU A 200 -0.98 13.06 -21.34
N PRO A 201 -0.66 12.39 -20.24
CA PRO A 201 -0.19 11.01 -20.20
C PRO A 201 -1.28 10.03 -20.62
N THR A 202 -0.90 8.92 -21.26
CA THR A 202 -1.82 7.85 -21.67
C THR A 202 -1.46 6.56 -20.93
N LEU A 203 -2.44 5.94 -20.25
CA LEU A 203 -2.28 4.58 -19.75
C LEU A 203 -2.75 3.59 -20.82
N ILE A 204 -1.87 2.68 -21.20
CA ILE A 204 -2.24 1.56 -22.07
C ILE A 204 -2.47 0.35 -21.18
N ALA A 205 -3.70 -0.12 -21.13
CA ALA A 205 -4.08 -1.27 -20.33
C ALA A 205 -3.41 -2.56 -20.83
N ALA A 206 -3.34 -3.59 -19.99
CA ALA A 206 -2.84 -4.90 -20.37
C ALA A 206 -3.63 -5.53 -21.55
N THR A 207 -4.85 -5.09 -21.80
CA THR A 207 -5.68 -5.42 -22.97
C THR A 207 -5.25 -4.71 -24.24
N GLY A 208 -4.30 -3.77 -24.18
CA GLY A 208 -3.87 -2.92 -25.32
C GLY A 208 -4.69 -1.64 -25.51
N SER A 209 -5.76 -1.44 -24.75
CA SER A 209 -6.64 -0.27 -24.89
C SER A 209 -6.03 0.99 -24.25
N PRO A 210 -5.97 2.14 -24.99
CA PRO A 210 -5.42 3.38 -24.45
C PRO A 210 -6.48 4.16 -23.65
N LEU A 211 -6.13 4.61 -22.44
CA LEU A 211 -6.82 5.61 -21.64
C LEU A 211 -6.06 6.92 -21.73
N ARG A 212 -6.64 7.91 -22.39
CA ARG A 212 -6.03 9.23 -22.57
C ARG A 212 -6.27 10.10 -21.35
N ARG A 213 -5.22 10.66 -20.76
CA ARG A 213 -5.27 11.57 -19.62
C ARG A 213 -6.15 11.05 -18.46
N PRO A 214 -5.98 9.77 -18.05
CA PRO A 214 -6.87 9.18 -17.04
C PRO A 214 -6.64 9.81 -15.67
N SER A 215 -7.71 9.97 -14.89
CA SER A 215 -7.60 10.18 -13.45
C SER A 215 -7.02 8.94 -12.75
N LEU A 216 -6.42 9.09 -11.56
CA LEU A 216 -5.95 7.93 -10.77
C LEU A 216 -7.08 6.93 -10.46
N ARG A 217 -8.31 7.42 -10.35
CA ARG A 217 -9.48 6.56 -10.14
C ARG A 217 -9.78 5.68 -11.35
N GLU A 218 -9.69 6.23 -12.57
CA GLU A 218 -9.83 5.44 -13.81
C GLU A 218 -8.67 4.46 -13.99
N VAL A 219 -7.43 4.89 -13.67
CA VAL A 219 -6.26 3.99 -13.61
C VAL A 219 -6.54 2.81 -12.68
N ALA A 220 -6.99 3.09 -11.46
CA ALA A 220 -7.30 2.06 -10.46
C ALA A 220 -8.45 1.15 -10.91
N GLN A 221 -9.45 1.69 -11.59
CA GLN A 221 -10.58 0.90 -12.12
C GLN A 221 -10.12 -0.10 -13.16
N VAL A 222 -9.27 0.33 -14.10
CA VAL A 222 -8.75 -0.54 -15.18
C VAL A 222 -7.73 -1.54 -14.63
N ALA A 223 -6.88 -1.13 -13.68
CA ALA A 223 -5.96 -2.03 -12.99
C ALA A 223 -6.67 -3.02 -12.03
N GLY A 224 -7.97 -2.80 -11.75
CA GLY A 224 -8.75 -3.65 -10.87
C GLY A 224 -8.53 -3.40 -9.38
N LEU A 225 -7.86 -2.31 -9.01
CA LEU A 225 -7.60 -1.91 -7.63
C LEU A 225 -8.85 -1.34 -6.96
N LEU A 226 -9.58 -0.50 -7.69
CA LEU A 226 -10.83 0.06 -7.20
C LEU A 226 -11.92 -1.03 -7.22
N ARG A 227 -12.30 -1.46 -6.04
CA ARG A 227 -13.39 -2.44 -5.87
C ARG A 227 -14.66 -1.73 -5.49
N PRO A 228 -15.78 -2.05 -6.13
CA PRO A 228 -17.07 -1.62 -5.62
C PRO A 228 -17.27 -2.25 -4.24
N LEU A 229 -17.40 -1.41 -3.21
CA LEU A 229 -17.70 -1.85 -1.84
C LEU A 229 -19.19 -2.23 -1.70
N ALA A 230 -20.06 -1.59 -2.48
CA ALA A 230 -21.48 -1.90 -2.59
C ALA A 230 -21.76 -2.68 -3.88
N ARG A 231 -22.78 -3.54 -3.85
CA ARG A 231 -23.35 -4.14 -5.06
C ARG A 231 -24.16 -3.10 -5.84
N GLU A 232 -24.46 -3.41 -7.08
CA GLU A 232 -25.35 -2.57 -7.90
C GLU A 232 -26.71 -2.44 -7.19
N ASN A 233 -27.15 -1.19 -6.96
CA ASN A 233 -28.35 -0.80 -6.19
C ASN A 233 -28.27 -0.91 -4.65
N GLU A 234 -27.14 -1.26 -4.06
CA GLU A 234 -26.95 -1.11 -2.61
C GLU A 234 -26.60 0.34 -2.27
N THR A 235 -27.40 0.94 -1.39
CA THR A 235 -27.18 2.32 -0.89
C THR A 235 -26.38 2.37 0.41
N GLU A 236 -26.22 1.23 1.07
CA GLU A 236 -25.47 1.09 2.33
C GLU A 236 -24.49 -0.07 2.26
N ILE A 237 -23.30 0.16 2.82
CA ILE A 237 -22.26 -0.85 3.02
C ILE A 237 -22.15 -1.07 4.51
N LEU A 238 -22.28 -2.32 4.96
CA LEU A 238 -22.21 -2.66 6.38
C LEU A 238 -20.89 -3.34 6.73
N SER A 239 -20.26 -2.91 7.82
CA SER A 239 -19.02 -3.52 8.35
C SER A 239 -19.06 -3.65 9.86
N ASP A 240 -18.39 -4.66 10.40
CA ASP A 240 -18.11 -4.73 11.84
C ASP A 240 -17.01 -3.74 12.21
N LEU A 241 -15.98 -3.67 11.36
CA LEU A 241 -14.86 -2.74 11.48
C LEU A 241 -14.56 -2.06 10.15
N THR A 242 -14.51 -0.74 10.16
CA THR A 242 -13.89 0.04 9.07
C THR A 242 -12.56 0.61 9.53
N ILE A 243 -11.52 0.37 8.76
CA ILE A 243 -10.18 0.90 8.97
C ILE A 243 -9.93 2.00 7.93
N VAL A 244 -9.58 3.19 8.38
CA VAL A 244 -9.24 4.32 7.50
C VAL A 244 -7.73 4.52 7.52
N GLY A 245 -7.09 4.21 6.39
CA GLY A 245 -5.64 4.20 6.20
C GLY A 245 -5.05 2.78 6.24
N ALA A 246 -4.30 2.44 5.20
CA ALA A 246 -3.62 1.15 5.04
C ALA A 246 -2.10 1.23 5.27
N GLY A 247 -1.65 2.08 6.20
CA GLY A 247 -0.28 2.06 6.73
C GLY A 247 -0.06 0.85 7.66
N PRO A 248 1.13 0.71 8.29
CA PRO A 248 1.45 -0.45 9.14
C PRO A 248 0.43 -0.71 10.25
N ALA A 249 -0.12 0.32 10.90
CA ALA A 249 -1.15 0.17 11.92
C ALA A 249 -2.46 -0.39 11.34
N GLY A 250 -2.93 0.18 10.23
CA GLY A 250 -4.17 -0.27 9.58
C GLY A 250 -4.03 -1.67 8.99
N LEU A 251 -2.88 -2.00 8.37
CA LEU A 251 -2.62 -3.34 7.84
C LEU A 251 -2.56 -4.40 8.94
N ALA A 252 -1.89 -4.12 10.06
CA ALA A 252 -1.86 -5.03 11.21
C ALA A 252 -3.27 -5.26 11.76
N ALA A 253 -4.02 -4.19 11.99
CA ALA A 253 -5.41 -4.30 12.44
C ALA A 253 -6.28 -5.08 11.45
N ALA A 254 -6.09 -4.90 10.13
CA ALA A 254 -6.83 -5.64 9.11
C ALA A 254 -6.54 -7.15 9.17
N VAL A 255 -5.27 -7.53 9.37
CA VAL A 255 -4.88 -8.95 9.52
C VAL A 255 -5.54 -9.55 10.75
N TYR A 256 -5.41 -8.91 11.92
CA TYR A 256 -5.99 -9.44 13.16
C TYR A 256 -7.52 -9.48 13.09
N ALA A 257 -8.18 -8.38 12.76
CA ALA A 257 -9.63 -8.28 12.72
C ALA A 257 -10.26 -9.30 11.75
N ALA A 258 -9.72 -9.42 10.55
CA ALA A 258 -10.23 -10.38 9.57
C ALA A 258 -9.95 -11.83 9.98
N SER A 259 -8.78 -12.14 10.57
CA SER A 259 -8.45 -13.48 11.07
C SER A 259 -9.32 -13.90 12.26
N GLU A 260 -9.83 -12.94 13.02
CA GLU A 260 -10.75 -13.14 14.14
C GLU A 260 -12.23 -13.06 13.74
N GLY A 261 -12.52 -13.02 12.42
CA GLY A 261 -13.86 -13.16 11.84
C GLY A 261 -14.68 -11.88 11.74
N LEU A 262 -14.09 -10.69 11.96
CA LEU A 262 -14.80 -9.43 11.74
C LEU A 262 -14.93 -9.12 10.24
N ASN A 263 -16.12 -8.70 9.79
CA ASN A 263 -16.32 -8.14 8.46
C ASN A 263 -15.58 -6.79 8.36
N THR A 264 -14.33 -6.84 7.88
CA THR A 264 -13.39 -5.73 7.89
C THR A 264 -13.28 -5.08 6.52
N VAL A 265 -13.49 -3.76 6.47
CA VAL A 265 -13.32 -2.90 5.29
C VAL A 265 -12.16 -1.94 5.55
N ILE A 266 -11.23 -1.84 4.59
CA ILE A 266 -10.10 -0.92 4.63
C ILE A 266 -10.22 0.10 3.50
N LEU A 267 -10.14 1.38 3.85
CA LEU A 267 -10.16 2.51 2.93
C LEU A 267 -8.77 3.13 2.87
N GLU A 268 -8.21 3.22 1.67
CA GLU A 268 -6.89 3.81 1.44
C GLU A 268 -6.96 4.83 0.31
N SER A 269 -6.46 6.02 0.56
CA SER A 269 -6.59 7.16 -0.38
C SER A 269 -5.67 7.08 -1.59
N TYR A 270 -4.53 6.38 -1.48
CA TYR A 270 -3.54 6.30 -2.56
C TYR A 270 -3.02 4.87 -2.78
N ALA A 271 -2.26 4.34 -1.84
CA ALA A 271 -1.70 2.99 -1.94
C ALA A 271 -1.44 2.41 -0.55
N PRO A 272 -1.71 1.10 -0.32
CA PRO A 272 -1.36 0.45 0.93
C PRO A 272 0.14 0.49 1.22
N GLY A 273 0.48 0.62 2.50
CA GLY A 273 1.86 0.69 2.98
C GLY A 273 2.18 1.96 3.74
N GLY A 274 1.46 3.06 3.44
CA GLY A 274 1.71 4.36 4.07
C GLY A 274 3.17 4.78 3.95
N GLN A 275 3.70 5.50 4.92
CA GLN A 275 5.10 5.95 4.91
C GLN A 275 6.12 4.81 4.98
N ALA A 276 5.79 3.70 5.65
CA ALA A 276 6.66 2.53 5.69
C ALA A 276 6.84 1.92 4.29
N GLY A 277 5.77 1.90 3.48
CA GLY A 277 5.79 1.42 2.10
C GLY A 277 6.78 2.14 1.19
N SER A 278 7.09 3.41 1.48
CA SER A 278 8.07 4.21 0.74
C SER A 278 9.52 4.04 1.25
N SER A 279 9.76 3.30 2.34
CA SER A 279 11.10 3.10 2.90
C SER A 279 11.84 2.01 2.13
N SER A 280 13.01 2.34 1.58
CA SER A 280 13.87 1.39 0.84
C SER A 280 14.36 0.24 1.72
N LEU A 281 14.68 0.52 2.99
CA LEU A 281 15.14 -0.46 3.97
C LEU A 281 14.73 -0.05 5.39
N ILE A 282 14.04 -0.96 6.10
CA ILE A 282 13.71 -0.82 7.53
C ILE A 282 14.61 -1.79 8.29
N GLU A 283 15.74 -1.30 8.84
CA GLU A 283 16.73 -2.13 9.52
C GLU A 283 16.33 -2.53 10.95
N ASN A 284 15.46 -1.76 11.59
CA ASN A 284 15.04 -1.94 12.97
C ASN A 284 13.64 -2.53 13.13
N PHE A 285 13.13 -3.22 12.13
CA PHE A 285 11.91 -4.01 12.27
C PHE A 285 12.25 -5.38 12.82
N PHE A 286 11.50 -5.78 13.85
CA PHE A 286 11.75 -7.06 14.56
C PHE A 286 11.64 -8.26 13.62
N GLY A 287 12.62 -9.19 13.71
CA GLY A 287 12.64 -10.44 12.95
C GLY A 287 13.40 -10.38 11.61
N PHE A 288 13.94 -9.22 11.22
CA PHE A 288 14.70 -9.03 9.98
C PHE A 288 16.12 -8.54 10.28
N PRO A 289 17.09 -9.44 10.54
CA PRO A 289 18.45 -9.08 10.98
C PRO A 289 19.23 -8.26 9.95
N THR A 290 18.90 -8.36 8.68
CA THR A 290 19.50 -7.59 7.57
C THR A 290 18.62 -6.43 7.09
N GLY A 291 17.54 -6.14 7.82
CA GLY A 291 16.49 -5.20 7.38
C GLY A 291 15.54 -5.80 6.37
N ILE A 292 14.49 -5.07 6.06
CA ILE A 292 13.48 -5.42 5.04
C ILE A 292 13.07 -4.18 4.28
N ASN A 293 12.86 -4.32 2.96
CA ASN A 293 12.24 -3.26 2.17
C ASN A 293 10.82 -2.99 2.66
N GLY A 294 10.50 -1.73 2.93
CA GLY A 294 9.22 -1.35 3.53
C GLY A 294 8.02 -1.62 2.63
N GLY A 295 8.16 -1.39 1.32
CA GLY A 295 7.14 -1.72 0.33
C GLY A 295 6.85 -3.23 0.29
N TYR A 296 7.90 -4.04 0.34
CA TYR A 296 7.73 -5.50 0.39
C TYR A 296 7.07 -5.98 1.69
N LEU A 297 7.49 -5.45 2.84
CA LEU A 297 6.88 -5.77 4.14
C LEU A 297 5.37 -5.47 4.15
N THR A 298 5.00 -4.27 3.74
CA THR A 298 3.60 -3.83 3.76
C THR A 298 2.75 -4.53 2.70
N TRP A 299 3.33 -4.89 1.57
CA TRP A 299 2.67 -5.71 0.57
C TRP A 299 2.38 -7.12 1.08
N LEU A 300 3.31 -7.76 1.78
CA LEU A 300 3.08 -9.06 2.42
C LEU A 300 1.95 -8.97 3.46
N ALA A 301 1.91 -7.90 4.27
CA ALA A 301 0.85 -7.66 5.24
C ALA A 301 -0.52 -7.46 4.54
N GLN A 302 -0.57 -6.74 3.42
CA GLN A 302 -1.77 -6.60 2.60
C GLN A 302 -2.26 -7.94 2.08
N LEU A 303 -1.37 -8.77 1.51
CA LEU A 303 -1.73 -10.11 1.03
C LEU A 303 -2.23 -11.02 2.15
N GLN A 304 -1.62 -10.91 3.34
CA GLN A 304 -2.07 -11.63 4.53
C GLN A 304 -3.49 -11.20 4.93
N ALA A 305 -3.80 -9.90 4.94
CA ALA A 305 -5.15 -9.40 5.22
C ALA A 305 -6.17 -9.88 4.17
N TYR A 306 -5.83 -9.88 2.88
CA TYR A 306 -6.68 -10.46 1.82
C TYR A 306 -6.96 -11.94 2.02
N ARG A 307 -5.94 -12.71 2.42
CA ARG A 307 -6.08 -14.14 2.71
C ARG A 307 -7.13 -14.39 3.78
N PHE A 308 -7.23 -13.54 4.80
CA PHE A 308 -8.25 -13.62 5.85
C PHE A 308 -9.60 -12.97 5.48
N GLY A 309 -9.75 -12.45 4.27
CA GLY A 309 -11.01 -11.93 3.75
C GLY A 309 -11.25 -10.43 3.97
N ALA A 310 -10.26 -9.68 4.43
CA ALA A 310 -10.34 -8.22 4.49
C ALA A 310 -10.62 -7.61 3.11
N LYS A 311 -11.47 -6.58 3.07
CA LYS A 311 -11.90 -5.91 1.84
C LYS A 311 -11.20 -4.55 1.73
N PHE A 312 -10.36 -4.38 0.72
CA PHE A 312 -9.69 -3.10 0.45
C PHE A 312 -10.43 -2.32 -0.65
N SER A 313 -10.46 -1.01 -0.51
CA SER A 313 -10.83 -0.08 -1.57
C SER A 313 -9.76 0.99 -1.72
N THR A 314 -9.16 1.07 -2.91
CA THR A 314 -8.06 1.98 -3.24
C THR A 314 -8.19 2.42 -4.71
N PRO A 315 -8.13 3.73 -5.01
CA PRO A 315 -8.11 4.85 -4.07
C PRO A 315 -9.50 5.14 -3.50
N SER A 316 -9.58 5.42 -2.21
CA SER A 316 -10.83 5.76 -1.50
C SER A 316 -10.54 6.82 -0.45
N GLN A 317 -10.75 8.08 -0.84
CA GLN A 317 -10.63 9.22 0.07
C GLN A 317 -11.87 9.29 0.97
N VAL A 318 -11.67 9.25 2.28
CA VAL A 318 -12.74 9.52 3.24
C VAL A 318 -12.94 11.02 3.38
N LEU A 319 -14.16 11.48 3.25
CA LEU A 319 -14.54 12.89 3.32
C LEU A 319 -15.01 13.30 4.73
N SER A 320 -15.78 12.44 5.38
CA SER A 320 -16.32 12.72 6.73
C SER A 320 -16.63 11.44 7.50
N LEU A 321 -16.68 11.59 8.82
CA LEU A 321 -17.19 10.60 9.76
C LEU A 321 -18.29 11.25 10.60
N ASN A 322 -19.51 10.72 10.51
CA ASN A 322 -20.65 11.11 11.31
C ASN A 322 -20.89 10.04 12.38
N TYR A 323 -20.92 10.45 13.66
CA TYR A 323 -21.07 9.55 14.80
C TYR A 323 -22.51 9.51 15.31
N ASN A 324 -23.01 8.28 15.55
CA ASN A 324 -24.29 8.04 16.22
C ASN A 324 -24.10 6.97 17.30
N GLY A 325 -23.88 7.40 18.52
CA GLY A 325 -23.59 6.54 19.68
C GLY A 325 -24.68 5.51 19.99
N ASP A 326 -25.94 5.82 19.72
CA ASP A 326 -27.11 4.98 20.06
C ASP A 326 -27.41 3.90 19.01
N SER A 327 -26.88 4.04 17.80
CA SER A 327 -27.05 3.09 16.72
C SER A 327 -26.15 1.86 16.86
N GLU A 328 -26.59 0.69 16.35
CA GLU A 328 -25.74 -0.50 16.20
C GLU A 328 -24.51 -0.17 15.33
N TYR A 329 -24.71 0.56 14.25
CA TYR A 329 -23.66 1.09 13.39
C TYR A 329 -23.37 2.53 13.83
N ARG A 330 -22.35 2.68 14.67
CA ARG A 330 -22.00 3.97 15.32
C ARG A 330 -21.45 5.02 14.39
N ALA A 331 -20.87 4.61 13.31
CA ALA A 331 -20.23 5.51 12.36
C ALA A 331 -20.84 5.39 10.97
N CYS A 332 -21.05 6.56 10.37
CA CYS A 332 -21.44 6.73 8.98
C CYS A 332 -20.29 7.45 8.27
N ILE A 333 -19.69 6.81 7.25
CA ILE A 333 -18.49 7.29 6.58
C ILE A 333 -18.83 7.62 5.14
N GLU A 334 -18.51 8.83 4.74
CA GLU A 334 -18.62 9.30 3.36
C GLU A 334 -17.31 9.11 2.62
N ILE A 335 -17.37 8.51 1.44
CA ILE A 335 -16.23 8.20 0.59
C ILE A 335 -16.39 8.95 -0.73
N GLU A 336 -15.33 9.63 -1.17
CA GLU A 336 -15.33 10.36 -2.43
C GLU A 336 -15.72 9.47 -3.62
N GLY A 337 -16.71 9.94 -4.39
CA GLY A 337 -17.20 9.24 -5.57
C GLY A 337 -17.82 7.86 -5.31
N CYS A 338 -18.21 7.55 -4.06
CA CYS A 338 -19.00 6.37 -3.71
C CYS A 338 -20.43 6.81 -3.42
N PRO A 339 -21.45 6.33 -4.16
CA PRO A 339 -22.84 6.72 -3.91
C PRO A 339 -23.44 6.05 -2.66
N ALA A 340 -22.83 4.95 -2.21
CA ALA A 340 -23.28 4.23 -1.03
C ALA A 340 -22.58 4.74 0.23
N THR A 341 -23.35 4.85 1.31
CA THR A 341 -22.85 5.22 2.63
C THR A 341 -22.27 3.99 3.35
N LEU A 342 -21.06 4.09 3.87
CA LEU A 342 -20.47 3.02 4.66
C LEU A 342 -20.83 3.20 6.13
N ARG A 343 -21.50 2.19 6.71
CA ARG A 343 -21.89 2.14 8.13
C ARG A 343 -21.07 1.09 8.86
N ALA A 344 -20.40 1.51 9.92
CA ALA A 344 -19.51 0.67 10.71
C ALA A 344 -19.94 0.57 12.17
N LYS A 345 -19.84 -0.64 12.75
CA LYS A 345 -20.05 -0.84 14.19
C LYS A 345 -18.90 -0.26 15.01
N ALA A 346 -17.68 -0.35 14.47
CA ALA A 346 -16.47 0.28 15.01
C ALA A 346 -15.63 0.86 13.87
N VAL A 347 -14.82 1.88 14.18
CA VAL A 347 -13.88 2.50 13.24
C VAL A 347 -12.50 2.54 13.87
N LEU A 348 -11.47 2.21 13.08
CA LEU A 348 -10.08 2.45 13.41
C LEU A 348 -9.52 3.54 12.50
N ILE A 349 -9.11 4.66 13.08
CA ILE A 349 -8.42 5.75 12.42
C ILE A 349 -6.93 5.42 12.40
N ALA A 350 -6.39 5.09 11.23
CA ALA A 350 -4.99 4.72 11.01
C ALA A 350 -4.37 5.56 9.87
N THR A 351 -4.87 6.78 9.68
CA THR A 351 -4.51 7.71 8.59
C THR A 351 -3.08 8.24 8.67
N GLY A 352 -2.39 7.99 9.78
CA GLY A 352 -1.01 8.42 9.94
C GLY A 352 -0.86 9.93 10.03
N ALA A 353 0.25 10.42 9.48
CA ALA A 353 0.57 11.83 9.48
C ALA A 353 1.34 12.24 8.23
N ASP A 354 1.04 13.41 7.67
CA ASP A 354 1.72 13.96 6.50
C ASP A 354 2.98 14.75 6.87
N TYR A 355 3.96 14.73 6.00
CA TYR A 355 5.20 15.44 6.21
C TYR A 355 5.02 16.95 6.24
N ARG A 356 5.71 17.58 7.19
CA ARG A 356 5.84 19.04 7.20
C ARG A 356 6.65 19.50 6.01
N ARG A 357 6.20 20.58 5.42
CA ARG A 357 6.87 21.19 4.27
C ARG A 357 7.95 22.17 4.73
N LEU A 358 9.07 22.22 4.00
CA LEU A 358 10.14 23.17 4.25
C LEU A 358 9.65 24.62 4.03
N GLU A 359 10.05 25.52 4.91
CA GLU A 359 9.83 26.97 4.75
C GLU A 359 10.99 27.57 3.95
N ALA A 360 11.07 27.22 2.66
CA ALA A 360 12.09 27.72 1.75
C ALA A 360 11.44 28.37 0.53
N GLU A 361 12.01 29.50 0.10
CA GLU A 361 11.56 30.22 -1.10
C GLU A 361 11.69 29.31 -2.34
N ASN A 362 10.69 29.31 -3.22
CA ASN A 362 10.57 28.49 -4.42
C ASN A 362 10.41 26.98 -4.20
N ARG A 363 10.24 26.48 -2.94
CA ARG A 363 10.06 25.06 -2.67
C ARG A 363 8.98 24.42 -3.53
N GLU A 364 7.81 25.06 -3.64
CA GLU A 364 6.63 24.51 -4.35
C GLU A 364 6.91 24.20 -5.83
N ARG A 365 7.81 24.96 -6.44
CA ARG A 365 8.24 24.78 -7.81
C ARG A 365 9.01 23.48 -8.02
N PHE A 366 9.67 22.98 -6.98
CA PHE A 366 10.56 21.82 -7.05
C PHE A 366 10.01 20.59 -6.32
N GLU A 367 8.77 20.62 -5.83
CA GLU A 367 8.14 19.43 -5.24
C GLU A 367 7.96 18.33 -6.27
N GLY A 368 8.54 17.14 -5.98
CA GLY A 368 8.56 15.99 -6.89
C GLY A 368 9.61 16.05 -8.01
N VAL A 369 10.28 17.22 -8.21
CA VAL A 369 11.36 17.40 -9.20
C VAL A 369 12.63 17.96 -8.56
N GLY A 370 12.89 17.58 -7.30
CA GLY A 370 14.06 17.98 -6.52
C GLY A 370 13.79 18.11 -5.03
N VAL A 371 12.54 18.23 -4.57
CA VAL A 371 12.18 18.19 -3.15
C VAL A 371 11.40 16.90 -2.87
N TYR A 372 11.91 16.09 -1.98
CA TYR A 372 11.38 14.76 -1.64
C TYR A 372 11.14 14.63 -0.14
N TYR A 373 10.15 13.81 0.24
CA TYR A 373 9.76 13.54 1.64
C TYR A 373 10.06 12.11 2.09
N ALA A 374 10.63 11.31 1.19
CA ALA A 374 11.16 9.97 1.44
C ALA A 374 12.42 9.76 0.60
N ALA A 375 13.34 8.91 1.05
CA ALA A 375 14.49 8.49 0.27
C ALA A 375 14.24 7.04 -0.19
N THR A 376 13.91 6.87 -1.47
CA THR A 376 13.65 5.57 -2.09
C THR A 376 14.71 5.22 -3.15
N ALA A 377 14.62 4.03 -3.72
CA ALA A 377 15.57 3.60 -4.75
C ALA A 377 15.54 4.50 -6.01
N LEU A 378 14.37 5.08 -6.32
CA LEU A 378 14.21 5.98 -7.46
C LEU A 378 14.99 7.28 -7.26
N GLU A 379 14.79 7.95 -6.13
CA GLU A 379 15.52 9.18 -5.80
C GLU A 379 17.02 8.88 -5.61
N GLY A 380 17.39 7.70 -5.12
CA GLY A 380 18.78 7.25 -5.00
C GLY A 380 19.50 7.19 -6.35
N GLN A 381 18.80 6.89 -7.45
CA GLN A 381 19.40 6.91 -8.81
C GLN A 381 19.68 8.35 -9.27
N ILE A 382 18.75 9.28 -9.04
CA ILE A 382 18.90 10.71 -9.37
C ILE A 382 20.09 11.31 -8.60
N CYS A 383 20.35 10.81 -7.39
CA CYS A 383 21.38 11.28 -6.48
C CYS A 383 22.78 10.67 -6.72
N ARG A 384 22.92 9.75 -7.67
CA ARG A 384 24.17 9.02 -7.90
C ARG A 384 25.30 9.96 -8.32
N ASN A 385 26.43 9.91 -7.59
CA ASN A 385 27.60 10.77 -7.75
C ASN A 385 27.34 12.29 -7.58
N GLU A 386 26.19 12.68 -7.01
CA GLU A 386 25.84 14.07 -6.75
C GLU A 386 25.97 14.43 -5.26
N THR A 387 26.01 15.73 -4.97
CA THR A 387 25.85 16.23 -3.60
C THR A 387 24.35 16.36 -3.33
N VAL A 388 23.85 15.77 -2.24
CA VAL A 388 22.45 15.83 -1.86
C VAL A 388 22.25 16.43 -0.47
N VAL A 389 21.10 17.03 -0.23
CA VAL A 389 20.76 17.69 1.03
C VAL A 389 19.66 16.91 1.74
N VAL A 390 19.88 16.53 2.99
CA VAL A 390 18.89 15.93 3.88
C VAL A 390 18.61 16.89 5.02
N VAL A 391 17.35 17.27 5.23
CA VAL A 391 16.95 18.25 6.26
C VAL A 391 16.19 17.53 7.37
N GLY A 392 16.71 17.56 8.58
CA GLY A 392 16.08 16.95 9.76
C GLY A 392 17.08 16.37 10.74
N SER A 393 16.63 16.13 11.98
CA SER A 393 17.47 15.67 13.09
C SER A 393 17.01 14.37 13.74
N GLY A 394 15.90 13.77 13.27
CA GLY A 394 15.35 12.51 13.80
C GLY A 394 15.85 11.27 13.08
N ASN A 395 15.39 10.09 13.51
CA ASN A 395 15.76 8.80 12.90
C ASN A 395 15.49 8.75 11.39
N SER A 396 14.38 9.30 10.90
CA SER A 396 14.08 9.33 9.47
C SER A 396 15.16 10.09 8.66
N ALA A 397 15.66 11.20 9.19
CA ALA A 397 16.73 11.95 8.54
C ALA A 397 18.06 11.17 8.54
N GLY A 398 18.40 10.51 9.65
CA GLY A 398 19.57 9.66 9.74
C GLY A 398 19.52 8.46 8.79
N GLN A 399 18.39 7.78 8.71
CA GLN A 399 18.17 6.66 7.79
C GLN A 399 18.28 7.10 6.33
N ALA A 400 17.63 8.22 5.98
CA ALA A 400 17.74 8.78 4.64
C ALA A 400 19.19 9.17 4.29
N ALA A 401 19.91 9.82 5.21
CA ALA A 401 21.30 10.19 4.99
C ALA A 401 22.21 8.97 4.78
N MET A 402 22.06 7.92 5.57
CA MET A 402 22.80 6.66 5.41
C MET A 402 22.48 5.99 4.07
N PHE A 403 21.19 5.85 3.74
CA PHE A 403 20.77 5.24 2.48
C PHE A 403 21.33 5.99 1.25
N LEU A 404 21.22 7.31 1.26
CA LEU A 404 21.72 8.13 0.14
C LEU A 404 23.26 8.12 0.05
N SER A 405 23.96 7.95 1.18
CA SER A 405 25.42 7.93 1.20
C SER A 405 26.02 6.77 0.40
N ASP A 406 25.28 5.69 0.16
CA ASP A 406 25.75 4.54 -0.63
C ASP A 406 25.94 4.88 -2.12
N GLY A 407 25.23 5.88 -2.63
CA GLY A 407 25.29 6.26 -4.05
C GLY A 407 25.71 7.71 -4.31
N ALA A 408 25.50 8.60 -3.35
CA ALA A 408 25.81 10.02 -3.49
C ALA A 408 27.31 10.29 -3.32
N LYS A 409 27.80 11.30 -4.03
CA LYS A 409 29.16 11.84 -3.84
C LYS A 409 29.32 12.41 -2.42
N LYS A 410 28.30 13.13 -1.94
CA LYS A 410 28.27 13.77 -0.62
C LYS A 410 26.84 13.96 -0.15
N VAL A 411 26.59 13.73 1.12
CA VAL A 411 25.31 14.01 1.79
C VAL A 411 25.52 15.15 2.78
N LEU A 412 24.76 16.24 2.64
CA LEU A 412 24.73 17.33 3.61
C LEU A 412 23.51 17.13 4.51
N LEU A 413 23.74 16.72 5.75
CA LEU A 413 22.68 16.59 6.75
C LEU A 413 22.48 17.92 7.48
N VAL A 414 21.43 18.65 7.10
CA VAL A 414 21.11 20.01 7.58
C VAL A 414 20.22 19.93 8.82
N ILE A 415 20.69 20.47 9.93
CA ILE A 415 20.04 20.37 11.24
C ILE A 415 19.91 21.77 11.86
N ARG A 416 18.69 22.17 12.24
CA ARG A 416 18.43 23.44 12.96
C ARG A 416 19.03 23.44 14.39
N GLY A 417 19.18 22.27 14.99
CA GLY A 417 19.78 22.10 16.31
C GLY A 417 21.29 22.12 16.31
N ASP A 418 21.86 21.94 17.46
CA ASP A 418 23.30 21.90 17.74
C ASP A 418 23.83 20.49 18.08
N ASP A 419 22.93 19.49 18.15
CA ASP A 419 23.23 18.13 18.54
C ASP A 419 22.27 17.15 17.87
N ILE A 420 22.83 16.22 17.11
CA ILE A 420 22.09 15.16 16.41
C ILE A 420 21.53 14.11 17.39
N THR A 421 22.18 13.89 18.53
CA THR A 421 21.83 12.81 19.46
C THR A 421 20.54 13.07 20.23
N LYS A 422 20.09 14.34 20.30
CA LYS A 422 18.87 14.73 21.02
C LYS A 422 17.57 14.12 20.45
N LYS A 423 17.55 13.79 19.15
CA LYS A 423 16.34 13.32 18.45
C LYS A 423 16.56 12.05 17.62
N MET A 424 17.80 11.63 17.42
CA MET A 424 18.18 10.43 16.70
C MET A 424 18.63 9.34 17.69
N SER A 425 18.31 8.08 17.41
CA SER A 425 18.80 6.97 18.23
C SER A 425 20.34 6.91 18.21
N ASP A 426 20.94 6.57 19.34
CA ASP A 426 22.38 6.63 19.56
C ASP A 426 23.17 5.80 18.52
N TYR A 427 22.71 4.58 18.21
CA TYR A 427 23.35 3.73 17.19
C TYR A 427 23.38 4.40 15.79
N LEU A 428 22.28 5.06 15.42
CA LEU A 428 22.15 5.70 14.11
C LEU A 428 22.98 7.00 14.05
N ALA A 429 22.95 7.79 15.14
CA ALA A 429 23.77 9.00 15.24
C ALA A 429 25.26 8.69 15.08
N ARG A 430 25.76 7.61 15.73
CA ARG A 430 27.15 7.15 15.58
C ARG A 430 27.47 6.72 14.14
N ARG A 431 26.57 5.99 13.48
CA ARG A 431 26.76 5.58 12.08
C ARG A 431 26.82 6.78 11.14
N VAL A 432 25.91 7.73 11.29
CA VAL A 432 25.88 8.97 10.50
C VAL A 432 27.17 9.78 10.69
N GLN A 433 27.64 9.92 11.94
CA GLN A 433 28.89 10.64 12.25
C GLN A 433 30.14 9.92 11.74
N ALA A 434 30.12 8.60 11.65
CA ALA A 434 31.24 7.79 11.16
C ALA A 434 31.31 7.70 9.62
N GLN A 435 30.24 8.06 8.91
CA GLN A 435 30.17 7.93 7.45
C GLN A 435 30.95 9.05 6.75
N PRO A 436 32.02 8.73 5.99
CA PRO A 436 32.96 9.75 5.48
C PRO A 436 32.37 10.78 4.51
N ASN A 437 31.35 10.41 3.76
CA ASN A 437 30.69 11.27 2.78
C ASN A 437 29.41 11.93 3.32
N ILE A 438 29.12 11.84 4.63
CA ILE A 438 28.07 12.61 5.29
C ILE A 438 28.71 13.77 6.05
N GLU A 439 28.33 15.00 5.71
CA GLU A 439 28.68 16.20 6.47
C GLU A 439 27.47 16.73 7.21
N ILE A 440 27.59 16.95 8.52
CA ILE A 440 26.49 17.46 9.36
C ILE A 440 26.64 18.97 9.49
N LEU A 441 25.64 19.71 9.01
CA LEU A 441 25.55 21.16 9.09
C LEU A 441 24.62 21.55 10.24
N TYR A 442 25.19 21.85 11.39
CA TYR A 442 24.43 22.27 12.57
C TYR A 442 23.97 23.73 12.46
N ARG A 443 22.82 24.02 13.10
CA ARG A 443 22.20 25.36 13.12
C ARG A 443 21.98 25.94 11.74
N THR A 444 21.70 25.09 10.77
CA THR A 444 21.58 25.44 9.36
C THR A 444 20.17 25.17 8.85
N GLU A 445 19.68 26.01 7.96
CA GLU A 445 18.37 25.91 7.33
C GLU A 445 18.48 26.12 5.81
N VAL A 446 17.56 25.49 5.05
CA VAL A 446 17.38 25.77 3.62
C VAL A 446 16.50 27.01 3.50
N ARG A 447 16.98 28.06 2.83
CA ARG A 447 16.26 29.34 2.66
C ARG A 447 15.65 29.52 1.29
N LYS A 448 16.35 29.09 0.25
CA LYS A 448 15.94 29.32 -1.13
C LYS A 448 16.37 28.17 -2.03
N MET A 449 15.57 27.91 -3.05
CA MET A 449 15.81 26.89 -4.06
C MET A 449 15.88 27.52 -5.45
N PHE A 450 16.79 26.99 -6.28
CA PHE A 450 17.06 27.50 -7.63
C PHE A 450 17.13 26.37 -8.63
N GLY A 451 16.73 26.66 -9.86
CA GLY A 451 16.74 25.77 -11.00
C GLY A 451 15.70 26.20 -12.03
N ASP A 452 15.70 25.60 -13.18
CA ASP A 452 14.70 25.88 -14.22
C ASP A 452 13.56 24.85 -14.17
N GLN A 453 13.67 23.69 -14.77
CA GLN A 453 12.64 22.64 -14.76
C GLN A 453 12.77 21.72 -13.55
N ARG A 454 13.94 21.63 -12.95
CA ARG A 454 14.28 20.82 -11.78
C ARG A 454 15.16 21.59 -10.81
N LEU A 455 15.29 21.08 -9.59
CA LEU A 455 16.22 21.65 -8.62
C LEU A 455 17.67 21.50 -9.10
N GLU A 456 18.44 22.58 -9.00
CA GLU A 456 19.85 22.62 -9.35
C GLU A 456 20.74 23.10 -8.21
N GLN A 457 20.19 23.99 -7.36
CA GLN A 457 20.95 24.57 -6.26
C GLN A 457 20.03 24.93 -5.09
N VAL A 458 20.59 24.98 -3.89
CA VAL A 458 19.93 25.50 -2.69
C VAL A 458 20.81 26.52 -1.97
N GLU A 459 20.20 27.54 -1.38
CA GLU A 459 20.85 28.43 -0.43
C GLU A 459 20.62 27.91 0.97
N LEU A 460 21.70 27.66 1.69
CA LEU A 460 21.74 27.28 3.10
C LEU A 460 22.19 28.49 3.93
N GLU A 461 21.56 28.70 5.09
CA GLU A 461 21.91 29.76 6.04
C GLU A 461 22.17 29.19 7.42
N ASN A 462 23.30 29.53 8.01
CA ASN A 462 23.57 29.24 9.40
C ASN A 462 22.87 30.27 10.29
N ALA A 463 21.87 29.80 11.07
CA ALA A 463 21.02 30.66 11.90
C ALA A 463 21.77 31.40 13.03
N LYS A 464 23.02 30.97 13.39
CA LYS A 464 23.83 31.62 14.40
C LYS A 464 24.73 32.72 13.84
N THR A 465 25.36 32.47 12.68
CA THR A 465 26.35 33.38 12.07
C THR A 465 25.74 34.27 11.01
N GLY A 466 24.56 33.91 10.47
CA GLY A 466 23.97 34.55 9.30
C GLY A 466 24.69 34.20 7.99
N GLU A 467 25.69 33.34 8.03
CA GLU A 467 26.48 32.96 6.86
C GLU A 467 25.62 32.17 5.88
N ARG A 468 25.67 32.56 4.61
CA ARG A 468 24.95 31.89 3.52
C ARG A 468 25.91 31.20 2.58
N GLN A 469 25.55 29.99 2.17
CA GLN A 469 26.25 29.23 1.15
C GLN A 469 25.29 28.66 0.13
N THR A 470 25.67 28.70 -1.14
CA THR A 470 24.94 28.08 -2.23
C THR A 470 25.57 26.71 -2.54
N VAL A 471 24.75 25.68 -2.54
CA VAL A 471 25.15 24.29 -2.80
C VAL A 471 24.47 23.82 -4.08
N LYS A 472 25.28 23.29 -5.02
CA LYS A 472 24.75 22.56 -6.19
C LYS A 472 24.22 21.21 -5.72
N THR A 473 22.94 20.96 -5.97
CA THR A 473 22.26 19.74 -5.59
C THR A 473 21.03 19.49 -6.44
N PRO A 474 20.82 18.28 -6.98
CA PRO A 474 19.59 17.91 -7.67
C PRO A 474 18.45 17.57 -6.71
N ALA A 475 18.74 17.39 -5.39
CA ALA A 475 17.76 16.86 -4.45
C ALA A 475 17.90 17.39 -3.03
N VAL A 476 16.75 17.72 -2.43
CA VAL A 476 16.55 18.02 -1.01
C VAL A 476 15.54 17.03 -0.43
N PHE A 477 15.94 16.30 0.60
CA PHE A 477 15.09 15.36 1.34
C PHE A 477 14.61 16.02 2.63
N SER A 478 13.32 16.33 2.70
CA SER A 478 12.69 16.98 3.86
C SER A 478 12.22 15.96 4.90
N MET A 479 12.99 15.77 5.96
CA MET A 479 12.73 14.83 7.06
C MET A 479 12.41 15.57 8.38
N ILE A 480 11.60 16.67 8.30
CA ILE A 480 11.37 17.62 9.42
C ILE A 480 10.12 17.33 10.26
N GLY A 481 9.52 16.18 10.08
CA GLY A 481 8.34 15.76 10.83
C GLY A 481 7.03 15.85 10.04
N ALA A 482 5.92 15.56 10.73
CA ALA A 482 4.63 15.35 10.07
C ALA A 482 3.47 16.02 10.84
N ARG A 483 2.35 16.24 10.13
CA ARG A 483 1.04 16.63 10.66
C ARG A 483 0.12 15.42 10.65
N PRO A 484 -0.70 15.19 11.70
CA PRO A 484 -1.68 14.10 11.66
C PRO A 484 -2.77 14.40 10.62
N CYS A 485 -3.19 13.35 9.88
CA CYS A 485 -4.26 13.46 8.88
C CYS A 485 -5.62 13.31 9.57
N THR A 486 -6.13 14.41 10.15
CA THR A 486 -7.31 14.44 11.02
C THR A 486 -8.38 15.46 10.61
N GLU A 487 -8.24 16.13 9.46
CA GLU A 487 -9.11 17.22 9.02
C GLU A 487 -10.54 16.74 8.72
N TRP A 488 -10.73 15.50 8.34
CA TRP A 488 -12.01 14.87 8.02
C TRP A 488 -12.80 14.38 9.23
N LEU A 489 -12.18 14.43 10.41
CA LEU A 489 -12.78 13.94 11.66
C LEU A 489 -13.68 14.99 12.29
N PRO A 490 -14.79 14.57 12.95
CA PRO A 490 -15.67 15.48 13.67
C PRO A 490 -14.95 16.13 14.88
N PRO A 491 -15.42 17.31 15.31
CA PRO A 491 -14.79 18.06 16.41
C PRO A 491 -14.86 17.33 17.77
N GLU A 492 -15.81 16.43 17.97
CA GLU A 492 -15.99 15.63 19.18
C GLU A 492 -14.84 14.64 19.43
N ILE A 493 -14.05 14.31 18.39
CA ILE A 493 -12.81 13.55 18.55
C ILE A 493 -11.74 14.49 19.09
N GLU A 494 -11.40 14.32 20.38
CA GLU A 494 -10.42 15.14 21.07
C GLU A 494 -9.01 14.96 20.49
N ARG A 495 -8.31 16.08 20.32
CA ARG A 495 -6.95 16.17 19.80
C ARG A 495 -6.06 16.95 20.75
N ASP A 496 -4.76 16.71 20.66
CA ASP A 496 -3.76 17.55 21.33
C ASP A 496 -3.54 18.88 20.58
N GLU A 497 -2.72 19.76 21.14
CA GLU A 497 -2.39 21.08 20.55
C GLU A 497 -1.76 21.01 19.15
N LYS A 498 -1.23 19.83 18.76
CA LYS A 498 -0.61 19.58 17.45
C LYS A 498 -1.57 18.89 16.48
N GLY A 499 -2.80 18.59 16.91
CA GLY A 499 -3.83 17.93 16.11
C GLY A 499 -3.83 16.41 16.17
N PHE A 500 -2.96 15.76 16.96
CA PHE A 500 -2.95 14.30 17.14
C PHE A 500 -4.10 13.84 18.03
N ILE A 501 -4.68 12.68 17.70
CA ILE A 501 -5.86 12.14 18.40
C ILE A 501 -5.47 11.64 19.79
N LYS A 502 -6.18 12.09 20.82
CA LYS A 502 -6.07 11.57 22.17
C LYS A 502 -6.82 10.25 22.31
N THR A 503 -6.31 9.33 23.13
CA THR A 503 -6.90 8.00 23.34
C THR A 503 -6.75 7.51 24.78
N GLY A 504 -7.57 6.53 25.15
CA GLY A 504 -7.45 5.83 26.44
C GLY A 504 -7.69 6.74 27.62
N ALA A 505 -6.76 6.76 28.58
CA ALA A 505 -6.88 7.54 29.80
C ALA A 505 -7.01 9.05 29.55
N ASP A 506 -6.40 9.57 28.48
CA ASP A 506 -6.41 11.00 28.15
C ASP A 506 -7.80 11.53 27.73
N VAL A 507 -8.74 10.63 27.45
CA VAL A 507 -10.12 10.96 27.05
C VAL A 507 -11.18 10.42 28.02
N ALA A 508 -10.78 9.87 29.16
CA ALA A 508 -11.69 9.26 30.12
C ALA A 508 -12.75 10.23 30.68
N GLU A 509 -12.46 11.52 30.67
CA GLU A 509 -13.35 12.60 31.12
C GLU A 509 -14.14 13.26 29.97
N ALA A 510 -14.02 12.76 28.75
CA ALA A 510 -14.80 13.28 27.61
C ALA A 510 -16.31 13.06 27.82
N PRO A 511 -17.18 13.94 27.30
CA PRO A 511 -18.64 13.88 27.57
C PRO A 511 -19.25 12.50 27.27
N ALA A 512 -18.90 11.86 26.17
CA ALA A 512 -19.45 10.55 25.81
C ALA A 512 -19.00 9.40 26.75
N TRP A 513 -17.96 9.60 27.54
CA TRP A 513 -17.49 8.61 28.52
C TRP A 513 -18.05 8.80 29.91
N ARG A 514 -18.48 10.03 30.30
CA ARG A 514 -19.09 10.28 31.61
C ARG A 514 -20.40 9.54 31.83
N GLU A 515 -21.13 9.32 30.74
CA GLU A 515 -22.43 8.62 30.77
C GLU A 515 -22.27 7.11 30.42
N ASN A 516 -21.05 6.64 30.18
CA ASN A 516 -20.79 5.26 29.78
C ASN A 516 -20.42 4.40 31.00
N GLU A 517 -20.98 3.20 31.10
CA GLU A 517 -20.71 2.25 32.19
C GLU A 517 -19.26 1.74 32.21
N ARG A 518 -18.55 1.84 31.10
CA ARG A 518 -17.15 1.42 30.97
C ARG A 518 -16.22 2.61 30.70
N ARG A 519 -14.94 2.43 31.01
CA ARG A 519 -13.89 3.37 30.62
C ARG A 519 -13.42 3.12 29.17
N PRO A 520 -12.82 4.12 28.51
CA PRO A 520 -12.22 3.93 27.18
C PRO A 520 -11.11 2.88 27.22
N ALA A 521 -11.05 2.03 26.21
CA ALA A 521 -9.92 1.13 25.99
C ALA A 521 -8.65 1.95 25.63
N PRO A 522 -7.42 1.39 25.75
CA PRO A 522 -6.18 2.16 25.58
C PRO A 522 -6.06 2.96 24.29
N LEU A 523 -6.60 2.46 23.20
CA LEU A 523 -6.55 3.11 21.87
C LEU A 523 -7.92 3.66 21.42
N GLU A 524 -8.91 3.66 22.30
CA GLU A 524 -10.24 4.22 22.03
C GLU A 524 -10.22 5.73 22.22
N THR A 525 -10.88 6.45 21.32
CA THR A 525 -10.93 7.92 21.31
C THR A 525 -11.96 8.46 22.31
N SER A 526 -12.20 9.77 22.28
CA SER A 526 -13.30 10.42 23.03
C SER A 526 -14.69 9.93 22.64
N LEU A 527 -14.84 9.20 21.53
CA LEU A 527 -16.10 8.61 21.07
C LEU A 527 -16.06 7.08 21.19
N PRO A 528 -17.01 6.46 21.94
CA PRO A 528 -17.08 5.01 22.12
C PRO A 528 -17.20 4.24 20.80
N GLY A 529 -16.33 3.24 20.58
CA GLY A 529 -16.28 2.43 19.37
C GLY A 529 -15.45 3.04 18.23
N ILE A 530 -14.89 4.23 18.43
CA ILE A 530 -13.97 4.86 17.51
C ILE A 530 -12.55 4.78 18.10
N PHE A 531 -11.63 4.17 17.40
CA PHE A 531 -10.26 3.90 17.82
C PHE A 531 -9.26 4.68 16.94
N ALA A 532 -8.05 4.90 17.46
CA ALA A 532 -6.95 5.46 16.69
C ALA A 532 -5.65 4.71 16.98
N ALA A 533 -4.83 4.46 15.95
CA ALA A 533 -3.56 3.76 16.06
C ALA A 533 -2.51 4.30 15.08
N GLY A 534 -1.24 4.17 15.45
CA GLY A 534 -0.09 4.62 14.67
C GLY A 534 0.14 6.13 14.79
N ASP A 535 0.75 6.69 13.75
CA ASP A 535 1.29 8.04 13.78
C ASP A 535 0.26 9.16 13.91
N VAL A 536 -1.01 8.88 13.68
CA VAL A 536 -2.12 9.83 13.87
C VAL A 536 -2.43 10.09 15.35
N ARG A 537 -1.99 9.20 16.25
CA ARG A 537 -2.29 9.22 17.67
C ARG A 537 -1.32 10.11 18.46
N SER A 538 -1.83 10.86 19.45
CA SER A 538 -1.03 11.59 20.43
C SER A 538 -0.18 10.63 21.27
N GLY A 539 1.06 10.98 21.52
CA GLY A 539 2.00 10.16 22.28
C GLY A 539 2.47 8.86 21.59
N SER A 540 2.08 8.58 20.32
CA SER A 540 2.56 7.40 19.62
C SER A 540 4.06 7.47 19.32
N VAL A 541 4.73 6.33 19.41
CA VAL A 541 6.12 6.19 19.00
C VAL A 541 6.16 6.05 17.47
N LYS A 542 6.71 7.05 16.77
CA LYS A 542 6.76 7.10 15.30
C LYS A 542 7.73 6.05 14.74
N ARG A 543 7.34 4.77 14.82
CA ARG A 543 8.10 3.61 14.32
C ARG A 543 7.15 2.57 13.74
N CYS A 544 7.57 1.92 12.67
CA CYS A 544 6.79 0.89 11.99
C CYS A 544 6.34 -0.23 12.96
N ALA A 545 7.24 -0.76 13.79
CA ALA A 545 6.92 -1.81 14.76
C ALA A 545 5.92 -1.35 15.83
N ALA A 546 6.01 -0.09 16.29
CA ALA A 546 5.05 0.47 17.25
C ALA A 546 3.65 0.59 16.61
N ALA A 547 3.58 1.09 15.38
CA ALA A 547 2.33 1.20 14.63
C ALA A 547 1.66 -0.18 14.42
N VAL A 548 2.45 -1.21 14.07
CA VAL A 548 1.97 -2.60 13.95
C VAL A 548 1.42 -3.10 15.29
N GLY A 549 2.14 -2.88 16.39
CA GLY A 549 1.70 -3.27 17.74
C GLY A 549 0.40 -2.57 18.15
N GLU A 550 0.29 -1.26 17.90
CA GLU A 550 -0.95 -0.50 18.18
C GLU A 550 -2.12 -1.00 17.34
N GLY A 551 -1.90 -1.33 16.05
CA GLY A 551 -2.95 -1.91 15.20
C GLY A 551 -3.51 -3.21 15.77
N GLY A 552 -2.66 -4.13 16.20
CA GLY A 552 -3.08 -5.38 16.84
C GLY A 552 -3.81 -5.13 18.18
N MET A 553 -3.28 -4.25 19.03
CA MET A 553 -3.92 -3.90 20.31
C MET A 553 -5.32 -3.26 20.12
N ALA A 554 -5.50 -2.45 19.08
CA ALA A 554 -6.78 -1.84 18.78
C ALA A 554 -7.87 -2.88 18.54
N VAL A 555 -7.55 -3.99 17.88
CA VAL A 555 -8.53 -5.06 17.58
C VAL A 555 -9.07 -5.69 18.86
N ALA A 556 -8.23 -5.94 19.85
CA ALA A 556 -8.68 -6.44 21.15
C ALA A 556 -9.66 -5.48 21.83
N GLY A 557 -9.38 -4.16 21.79
CA GLY A 557 -10.30 -3.11 22.29
C GLY A 557 -11.61 -3.06 21.50
N ILE A 558 -11.55 -3.25 20.17
CA ILE A 558 -12.72 -3.29 19.30
C ILE A 558 -13.62 -4.47 19.66
N HIS A 559 -13.07 -5.67 19.85
CA HIS A 559 -13.86 -6.82 20.30
C HIS A 559 -14.58 -6.56 21.63
N MET A 560 -13.89 -5.97 22.61
CA MET A 560 -14.53 -5.58 23.89
C MET A 560 -15.66 -4.58 23.66
N SER A 561 -15.46 -3.60 22.80
CA SER A 561 -16.50 -2.59 22.47
C SER A 561 -17.71 -3.21 21.77
N LEU A 562 -17.51 -4.19 20.88
CA LEU A 562 -18.58 -4.91 20.19
C LEU A 562 -19.34 -5.85 21.15
N ALA A 563 -18.63 -6.54 22.05
CA ALA A 563 -19.21 -7.48 23.01
C ALA A 563 -20.04 -6.78 24.09
N SER A 564 -19.61 -5.62 24.60
CA SER A 564 -20.34 -4.86 25.61
C SER A 564 -21.75 -4.45 25.17
N ARG A 565 -21.98 -4.30 23.87
CA ARG A 565 -23.31 -4.02 23.30
C ARG A 565 -24.22 -5.23 23.18
N ARG A 566 -23.68 -6.41 22.91
CA ARG A 566 -24.50 -7.63 22.85
C ARG A 566 -25.14 -7.94 24.19
N ASN A 567 -24.47 -7.57 25.28
CA ASN A 567 -24.93 -7.79 26.65
C ASN A 567 -25.81 -6.66 27.21
N GLY A 568 -25.80 -5.46 26.60
CA GLY A 568 -26.50 -4.26 27.08
C GLY A 568 -27.84 -3.94 26.36
N SER A 569 -28.33 -4.78 25.46
CA SER A 569 -29.68 -4.63 24.88
C SER A 569 -30.70 -5.39 25.72
N PRO A 570 -31.44 -4.74 26.67
CA PRO A 570 -32.63 -5.34 27.23
C PRO A 570 -33.66 -5.45 26.10
N SER A 571 -34.17 -6.65 25.84
CA SER A 571 -35.32 -6.88 24.97
C SER A 571 -36.51 -6.03 25.49
N LYS A 572 -36.78 -4.91 24.83
CA LYS A 572 -38.02 -4.14 25.03
C LYS A 572 -39.22 -4.92 24.48
N THR A 573 -39.44 -6.14 24.93
CA THR A 573 -40.57 -6.97 24.52
C THR A 573 -41.02 -7.89 25.68
N SER A 574 -41.28 -7.34 26.89
CA SER A 574 -42.02 -8.07 27.91
C SER A 574 -42.62 -7.22 29.03
N GLN A 575 -43.03 -5.95 28.78
CA GLN A 575 -43.81 -5.19 29.74
C GLN A 575 -45.05 -4.53 29.11
N GLN A 576 -45.82 -5.29 28.36
CA GLN A 576 -47.21 -4.93 28.01
C GLN A 576 -48.14 -6.16 27.98
N ARG A 577 -48.14 -6.97 29.04
CA ARG A 577 -49.20 -7.94 29.31
C ARG A 577 -49.27 -8.27 30.79
N THR A 578 -49.67 -7.34 31.64
CA THR A 578 -50.36 -7.61 32.91
C THR A 578 -50.90 -6.30 33.45
N ASN A 579 -52.03 -5.89 32.89
CA ASN A 579 -53.03 -5.04 33.58
C ASN A 579 -54.29 -4.94 32.70
N ARG A 580 -55.02 -6.03 32.67
CA ARG A 580 -56.50 -6.09 32.44
C ARG A 580 -56.97 -7.44 32.95
N GLY A 581 -57.47 -7.48 34.16
CA GLY A 581 -58.22 -8.52 34.78
C GLY A 581 -58.74 -8.05 36.12
#